data_91cb3098c5ca6f198ea3706dc46c6d40
#
_entry.id   91cb3098c5ca6f198ea3706dc46c6d40
#
_cell.length_a   1.000
_cell.length_b   1.000
_cell.length_c   1.000
_cell.angle_alpha   90.00
_cell.angle_beta   90.00
_cell.angle_gamma   90.00
#
_symmetry.space_group_name_H-M   'P 1'
#
loop_
_entity.id
_entity.type
_entity.pdbx_description
1 polymer ?
#
loop_
_entity_poly.entity_id
_entity_poly.type
_entity_poly.pdbx_seq_one_letter_code
_entity_poly.pdbx_strand_id
1 'polypeptide(L)'
;EICACLVGSEMCIRDRVLCGRQAIDGDSAHMASMTSCALEIPLIAYSDEITEMKDGSVFATCMGDQMAYKVEAKTPAMILSIREKNKNRFPSVPDIMKTYDGTYKTKILTNEDLNFSVTKGKVTQLRKYEVKSSKQQKLVMIGGKDEEEKATQILQLLKQKSVI
;
A
#
# COMPACT_ATOMS: atom_id res chain seq x y z
N GLU A 1 -5.62 14.22 19.41
CA GLU A 1 -5.49 15.44 18.58
C GLU A 1 -5.27 15.15 17.08
N ILE A 2 -5.08 13.91 16.67
CA ILE A 2 -5.15 13.51 15.23
C ILE A 2 -6.55 13.79 14.67
N CYS A 3 -7.56 13.86 15.51
CA CYS A 3 -8.90 14.35 15.15
C CYS A 3 -8.92 15.82 14.70
N ALA A 4 -7.95 16.65 15.05
CA ALA A 4 -7.92 18.06 14.68
C ALA A 4 -7.72 18.26 13.16
N CYS A 5 -7.04 17.35 12.47
CA CYS A 5 -6.93 17.37 11.00
C CYS A 5 -8.25 16.98 10.30
N LEU A 6 -9.19 16.44 11.04
CA LEU A 6 -10.52 16.07 10.58
C LEU A 6 -11.58 17.09 11.01
N VAL A 7 -11.18 18.16 11.73
CA VAL A 7 -12.04 19.25 12.18
C VAL A 7 -12.45 20.11 11.00
N GLY A 8 -13.66 19.97 10.59
CA GLY A 8 -14.29 20.67 9.47
C GLY A 8 -15.40 19.86 8.83
N SER A 9 -15.50 18.59 9.16
CA SER A 9 -16.71 17.80 9.00
C SER A 9 -17.21 17.47 10.40
N GLU A 10 -18.44 17.73 10.62
CA GLU A 10 -19.16 17.45 11.84
C GLU A 10 -18.66 16.14 12.45
N MET A 11 -18.10 16.30 13.63
CA MET A 11 -17.53 15.27 14.47
C MET A 11 -18.50 14.09 14.54
N CYS A 12 -17.98 12.89 14.48
CA CYS A 12 -18.69 11.64 14.66
C CYS A 12 -19.30 10.95 13.44
N ILE A 13 -19.12 11.44 12.21
CA ILE A 13 -19.65 10.77 11.03
C ILE A 13 -18.59 9.86 10.38
N ARG A 14 -17.33 9.95 10.78
CA ARG A 14 -16.24 9.11 10.23
C ARG A 14 -15.97 7.93 11.16
N ASP A 15 -16.78 6.95 10.99
CA ASP A 15 -16.71 5.69 11.72
C ASP A 15 -15.80 4.64 11.05
N ARG A 16 -15.24 4.95 9.88
CA ARG A 16 -14.38 4.04 9.12
C ARG A 16 -13.19 4.75 8.50
N VAL A 17 -12.03 4.17 8.69
CA VAL A 17 -10.77 4.62 8.07
C VAL A 17 -10.29 3.52 7.11
N LEU A 18 -10.18 3.85 5.84
CA LEU A 18 -9.69 2.93 4.83
C LEU A 18 -8.22 3.23 4.52
N CYS A 19 -7.39 2.22 4.47
CA CYS A 19 -6.01 2.35 4.04
C CYS A 19 -5.60 1.20 3.12
N GLY A 20 -4.61 1.47 2.28
CA GLY A 20 -3.96 0.46 1.47
C GLY A 20 -2.97 -0.38 2.29
N ARG A 21 -2.54 -1.49 1.73
CA ARG A 21 -1.61 -2.42 2.37
C ARG A 21 -0.28 -1.78 2.72
N GLN A 22 0.36 -1.13 1.75
CA GLN A 22 1.70 -0.57 1.92
C GLN A 22 2.00 0.47 0.85
N ALA A 23 2.94 1.36 1.14
CA ALA A 23 3.45 2.33 0.18
C ALA A 23 4.65 1.75 -0.58
N ILE A 24 4.82 2.14 -1.83
CA ILE A 24 5.87 1.62 -2.73
C ILE A 24 7.27 2.04 -2.27
N ASP A 25 7.38 3.20 -1.65
CA ASP A 25 8.65 3.80 -1.23
C ASP A 25 9.26 3.12 -0.01
N GLY A 26 8.47 2.87 1.02
CA GLY A 26 8.96 2.30 2.29
C GLY A 26 8.70 0.82 2.47
N ASP A 27 7.73 0.27 1.77
CA ASP A 27 7.33 -1.16 1.76
C ASP A 27 7.17 -1.81 3.15
N SER A 28 6.92 -0.99 4.18
CA SER A 28 6.93 -1.45 5.58
C SER A 28 5.61 -2.04 6.07
N ALA A 29 4.50 -1.75 5.38
CA ALA A 29 3.14 -2.21 5.72
C ALA A 29 2.66 -1.89 7.16
N HIS A 30 3.25 -0.89 7.82
CA HIS A 30 2.96 -0.60 9.24
C HIS A 30 1.90 0.48 9.46
N MET A 31 1.55 1.27 8.45
CA MET A 31 0.71 2.47 8.63
C MET A 31 -0.63 2.15 9.26
N ALA A 32 -1.35 1.15 8.76
CA ALA A 32 -2.65 0.81 9.29
C ALA A 32 -2.60 0.35 10.75
N SER A 33 -1.69 -0.54 11.08
CA SER A 33 -1.56 -1.08 12.44
C SER A 33 -1.11 -0.02 13.45
N MET A 34 -0.14 0.81 13.08
CA MET A 34 0.32 1.89 13.96
C MET A 34 -0.77 2.95 14.17
N THR A 35 -1.50 3.32 13.12
CA THR A 35 -2.57 4.31 13.21
C THR A 35 -3.76 3.77 14.02
N SER A 36 -4.15 2.51 13.79
CA SER A 36 -5.21 1.85 14.55
C SER A 36 -4.86 1.80 16.04
N CYS A 37 -3.62 1.43 16.36
CA CYS A 37 -3.12 1.41 17.74
C CYS A 37 -3.12 2.82 18.38
N ALA A 38 -2.67 3.84 17.63
CA ALA A 38 -2.62 5.21 18.12
C ALA A 38 -4.02 5.84 18.33
N LEU A 39 -5.01 5.39 17.56
CA LEU A 39 -6.40 5.82 17.68
C LEU A 39 -7.23 4.94 18.62
N GLU A 40 -6.67 3.85 19.11
CA GLU A 40 -7.35 2.85 19.95
C GLU A 40 -8.64 2.28 19.31
N ILE A 41 -8.61 2.10 17.99
CA ILE A 41 -9.72 1.55 17.21
C ILE A 41 -9.38 0.15 16.66
N PRO A 42 -10.36 -0.75 16.49
CA PRO A 42 -10.12 -2.08 15.93
C PRO A 42 -9.61 -2.01 14.48
N LEU A 43 -8.71 -2.91 14.13
CA LEU A 43 -8.17 -3.07 12.79
C LEU A 43 -8.71 -4.34 12.13
N ILE A 44 -9.36 -4.18 10.97
CA ILE A 44 -9.64 -5.27 10.05
C ILE A 44 -8.47 -5.36 9.08
N ALA A 45 -7.57 -6.33 9.32
CA ALA A 45 -6.36 -6.49 8.53
C ALA A 45 -6.60 -7.37 7.30
N TYR A 46 -5.91 -7.04 6.21
CA TYR A 46 -5.92 -7.83 4.96
C TYR A 46 -7.32 -8.10 4.40
N SER A 47 -8.18 -7.09 4.41
CA SER A 47 -9.53 -7.16 3.86
C SER A 47 -9.51 -7.26 2.33
N ASP A 48 -10.07 -8.34 1.81
CA ASP A 48 -10.30 -8.55 0.37
C ASP A 48 -11.65 -7.94 -0.05
N GLU A 49 -12.65 -8.02 0.82
CA GLU A 49 -14.00 -7.53 0.54
C GLU A 49 -14.72 -7.11 1.82
N ILE A 50 -15.39 -5.96 1.77
CA ILE A 50 -16.36 -5.56 2.79
C ILE A 50 -17.71 -6.16 2.37
N THR A 51 -18.20 -7.11 3.14
CA THR A 51 -19.40 -7.88 2.79
C THR A 51 -20.67 -7.19 3.24
N GLU A 52 -20.67 -6.58 4.42
CA GLU A 52 -21.84 -5.94 4.99
C GLU A 52 -21.44 -4.82 5.94
N MET A 53 -22.31 -3.84 6.07
CA MET A 53 -22.21 -2.77 7.07
C MET A 53 -23.56 -2.61 7.73
N LYS A 54 -23.66 -2.96 9.01
CA LYS A 54 -24.94 -2.97 9.72
C LYS A 54 -24.75 -2.73 11.22
N ASP A 55 -25.70 -2.05 11.81
CA ASP A 55 -25.83 -1.86 13.27
C ASP A 55 -24.53 -1.37 13.97
N GLY A 56 -23.79 -0.47 13.31
CA GLY A 56 -22.52 0.03 13.85
C GLY A 56 -21.36 -0.99 13.78
N SER A 57 -21.50 -2.04 12.98
CA SER A 57 -20.47 -3.05 12.72
C SER A 57 -20.12 -3.12 11.23
N VAL A 58 -18.88 -3.47 10.95
CA VAL A 58 -18.36 -3.76 9.60
C VAL A 58 -18.00 -5.23 9.54
N PHE A 59 -18.54 -5.90 8.52
CA PHE A 59 -18.25 -7.31 8.22
C PHE A 59 -17.37 -7.36 6.99
N ALA A 60 -16.27 -8.08 7.07
CA ALA A 60 -15.32 -8.20 5.97
C ALA A 60 -14.80 -9.63 5.84
N THR A 61 -14.42 -9.98 4.61
CA THR A 61 -13.64 -11.19 4.34
C THR A 61 -12.16 -10.81 4.31
N CYS A 62 -11.38 -11.39 5.19
CA CYS A 62 -9.95 -11.18 5.31
C CYS A 62 -9.18 -12.39 4.78
N MET A 63 -8.08 -12.12 4.11
CA MET A 63 -7.21 -13.18 3.57
C MET A 63 -6.12 -13.53 4.58
N GLY A 64 -6.06 -14.81 4.94
CA GLY A 64 -4.92 -15.39 5.63
C GLY A 64 -4.05 -16.21 4.69
N ASP A 65 -2.99 -16.80 5.21
CA ASP A 65 -2.03 -17.56 4.40
C ASP A 65 -2.64 -18.80 3.73
N GLN A 66 -3.55 -19.47 4.42
CA GLN A 66 -4.15 -20.73 3.93
C GLN A 66 -5.66 -20.66 3.77
N MET A 67 -6.32 -19.70 4.38
CA MET A 67 -7.76 -19.59 4.37
C MET A 67 -8.25 -18.15 4.46
N ALA A 68 -9.50 -17.93 4.04
CA ALA A 68 -10.19 -16.66 4.23
C ALA A 68 -11.00 -16.70 5.53
N TYR A 69 -11.01 -15.58 6.25
CA TYR A 69 -11.76 -15.40 7.49
C TYR A 69 -12.87 -14.38 7.28
N LYS A 70 -14.02 -14.62 7.90
CA LYS A 70 -15.04 -13.59 8.06
C LYS A 70 -14.80 -12.91 9.41
N VAL A 71 -14.69 -11.60 9.38
CA VAL A 71 -14.38 -10.78 10.56
C VAL A 71 -15.47 -9.74 10.73
N GLU A 72 -15.83 -9.48 11.97
CA GLU A 72 -16.68 -8.38 12.38
C GLU A 72 -15.89 -7.42 13.27
N ALA A 73 -16.03 -6.13 13.05
CA ALA A 73 -15.52 -5.10 13.93
C ALA A 73 -16.56 -4.01 14.17
N LYS A 74 -16.65 -3.57 15.41
CA LYS A 74 -17.49 -2.40 15.76
C LYS A 74 -16.83 -1.12 15.28
N THR A 75 -17.63 -0.19 14.79
CA THR A 75 -17.17 1.14 14.43
C THR A 75 -16.99 2.02 15.69
N PRO A 76 -16.01 2.96 15.69
CA PRO A 76 -15.10 3.26 14.58
C PRO A 76 -14.07 2.15 14.34
N ALA A 77 -13.78 1.84 13.08
CA ALA A 77 -12.85 0.78 12.70
C ALA A 77 -11.92 1.21 11.56
N MET A 78 -10.71 0.70 11.58
CA MET A 78 -9.76 0.83 10.48
C MET A 78 -9.78 -0.43 9.62
N ILE A 79 -9.78 -0.25 8.31
CA ILE A 79 -9.84 -1.34 7.34
C ILE A 79 -8.62 -1.23 6.42
N LEU A 80 -7.78 -2.25 6.43
CA LEU A 80 -6.64 -2.39 5.54
C LEU A 80 -7.05 -3.26 4.35
N SER A 81 -7.17 -2.62 3.19
CA SER A 81 -7.50 -3.30 1.93
C SER A 81 -6.25 -3.82 1.23
N ILE A 82 -6.31 -5.03 0.71
CA ILE A 82 -5.18 -5.67 0.02
C ILE A 82 -5.37 -5.77 -1.48
N ARG A 83 -6.59 -5.67 -1.97
CA ARG A 83 -6.91 -6.01 -3.35
C ARG A 83 -8.13 -5.26 -3.83
N GLU A 84 -8.12 -4.93 -5.10
CA GLU A 84 -9.29 -4.45 -5.80
C GLU A 84 -9.98 -5.62 -6.52
N LYS A 85 -11.19 -5.93 -6.13
CA LYS A 85 -12.05 -6.86 -6.88
C LYS A 85 -12.73 -6.19 -8.07
N ASN A 86 -12.97 -4.90 -7.96
CA ASN A 86 -13.63 -4.12 -9.01
C ASN A 86 -12.61 -3.63 -10.05
N LYS A 87 -13.07 -3.49 -11.29
CA LYS A 87 -12.25 -2.86 -12.33
C LYS A 87 -11.93 -1.42 -11.94
N ASN A 88 -10.66 -1.05 -12.08
CA ASN A 88 -10.23 0.32 -11.84
C ASN A 88 -11.00 1.29 -12.73
N ARG A 89 -11.54 2.32 -12.12
CA ARG A 89 -12.18 3.41 -12.83
C ARG A 89 -11.10 4.41 -13.26
N PHE A 90 -10.84 4.49 -14.54
CA PHE A 90 -9.92 5.48 -15.08
C PHE A 90 -10.53 6.88 -15.02
N PRO A 91 -9.74 7.90 -14.72
CA PRO A 91 -10.20 9.28 -14.79
C PRO A 91 -10.54 9.66 -16.23
N SER A 92 -11.61 10.44 -16.41
CA SER A 92 -11.93 11.03 -17.71
C SER A 92 -10.98 12.17 -18.04
N VAL A 93 -10.79 12.47 -19.33
CA VAL A 93 -9.95 13.60 -19.75
C VAL A 93 -10.41 14.92 -19.11
N PRO A 94 -11.72 15.27 -19.06
CA PRO A 94 -12.17 16.46 -18.34
C PRO A 94 -11.80 16.47 -16.86
N ASP A 95 -11.85 15.34 -16.17
CA ASP A 95 -11.51 15.27 -14.74
C ASP A 95 -9.99 15.42 -14.52
N ILE A 96 -9.19 14.88 -15.44
CA ILE A 96 -7.74 15.12 -15.42
C ILE A 96 -7.46 16.62 -15.58
N MET A 97 -8.09 17.27 -16.54
CA MET A 97 -7.92 18.73 -16.76
C MET A 97 -8.30 19.53 -15.52
N LYS A 98 -9.43 19.24 -14.87
CA LYS A 98 -9.85 19.90 -13.62
C LYS A 98 -8.84 19.78 -12.48
N THR A 99 -8.03 18.73 -12.49
CA THR A 99 -6.96 18.56 -11.49
C THR A 99 -5.83 19.57 -11.68
N TYR A 100 -5.54 19.95 -12.94
CA TYR A 100 -4.45 20.86 -13.29
C TYR A 100 -4.87 22.32 -13.41
N ASP A 101 -6.14 22.62 -13.68
CA ASP A 101 -6.65 23.98 -13.84
C ASP A 101 -6.95 24.70 -12.51
N GLY A 102 -6.70 24.04 -11.37
CA GLY A 102 -6.92 24.60 -10.05
C GLY A 102 -8.36 24.52 -9.57
N THR A 103 -9.26 23.84 -10.29
CA THR A 103 -10.65 23.61 -9.86
C THR A 103 -10.69 22.88 -8.52
N TYR A 104 -9.81 21.90 -8.33
CA TYR A 104 -9.63 21.18 -7.07
C TYR A 104 -8.50 21.80 -6.26
N LYS A 105 -8.86 22.45 -5.16
CA LYS A 105 -7.88 23.04 -4.24
C LYS A 105 -7.25 21.94 -3.38
N THR A 106 -5.98 21.70 -3.56
CA THR A 106 -5.21 20.82 -2.67
C THR A 106 -4.72 21.62 -1.46
N LYS A 107 -5.09 21.19 -0.25
CA LYS A 107 -4.54 21.75 0.99
C LYS A 107 -3.30 20.96 1.37
N ILE A 108 -2.15 21.64 1.36
CA ILE A 108 -0.89 21.08 1.86
C ILE A 108 -0.78 21.47 3.33
N LEU A 109 -0.65 20.47 4.20
CA LEU A 109 -0.43 20.67 5.63
C LEU A 109 1.04 20.52 5.92
N THR A 110 1.61 21.49 6.63
CA THR A 110 2.98 21.45 7.12
C THR A 110 3.05 20.86 8.52
N ASN A 111 4.26 20.55 8.99
CA ASN A 111 4.44 20.07 10.37
C ASN A 111 4.01 21.12 11.40
N GLU A 112 4.11 22.40 11.06
CA GLU A 112 3.67 23.53 11.90
C GLU A 112 2.14 23.56 12.02
N ASP A 113 1.42 23.36 10.90
CA ASP A 113 -0.06 23.28 10.89
C ASP A 113 -0.58 22.15 11.76
N LEU A 114 0.21 21.07 11.88
CA LEU A 114 -0.14 19.87 12.64
C LEU A 114 0.37 19.89 14.08
N ASN A 115 1.10 20.93 14.49
CA ASN A 115 1.83 20.97 15.77
C ASN A 115 2.72 19.73 15.99
N PHE A 116 3.27 19.19 14.90
CA PHE A 116 4.00 17.94 14.93
C PHE A 116 5.52 18.17 14.89
N SER A 117 6.21 17.68 15.93
CA SER A 117 7.67 17.67 15.96
C SER A 117 8.23 16.35 15.45
N VAL A 118 8.88 16.37 14.31
CA VAL A 118 9.51 15.20 13.66
C VAL A 118 10.66 14.61 14.49
N THR A 119 11.13 15.34 15.51
CA THR A 119 12.31 14.94 16.30
C THR A 119 12.04 13.81 17.31
N LYS A 120 10.79 13.61 17.68
CA LYS A 120 10.39 12.54 18.62
C LYS A 120 9.87 11.33 17.85
N GLY A 121 10.73 10.47 17.39
CA GLY A 121 10.22 9.22 16.79
C GLY A 121 11.03 8.66 15.64
N LYS A 122 12.16 9.26 15.29
CA LYS A 122 13.05 8.62 14.31
C LYS A 122 13.70 7.40 14.93
N VAL A 123 13.09 6.26 14.70
CA VAL A 123 13.62 4.95 15.10
C VAL A 123 14.80 4.53 14.23
N THR A 124 14.85 5.05 12.99
CA THR A 124 15.87 4.67 12.00
C THR A 124 16.62 5.91 11.52
N GLN A 125 17.94 5.87 11.55
CA GLN A 125 18.80 6.89 10.97
C GLN A 125 19.64 6.30 9.85
N LEU A 126 19.59 6.92 8.67
CA LEU A 126 20.51 6.59 7.60
C LEU A 126 21.89 7.14 7.96
N ARG A 127 22.84 6.26 8.29
CA ARG A 127 24.22 6.65 8.60
C ARG A 127 25.10 6.75 7.35
N LYS A 128 24.95 5.80 6.46
CA LYS A 128 25.69 5.74 5.20
C LYS A 128 24.93 4.89 4.19
N TYR A 129 24.92 5.29 2.94
CA TYR A 129 24.52 4.41 1.85
C TYR A 129 25.57 4.48 0.73
N GLU A 130 25.77 3.37 0.07
CA GLU A 130 26.58 3.26 -1.12
C GLU A 130 25.67 2.78 -2.27
N VAL A 131 25.68 3.55 -3.34
CA VAL A 131 24.99 3.12 -4.56
C VAL A 131 25.84 2.00 -5.17
N LYS A 132 25.32 0.79 -5.11
CA LYS A 132 25.96 -0.31 -5.87
C LYS A 132 25.83 0.03 -7.35
N SER A 133 26.95 0.31 -8.00
CA SER A 133 26.98 0.36 -9.45
C SER A 133 26.52 -1.00 -9.96
N SER A 134 25.41 -1.03 -10.69
CA SER A 134 25.03 -2.24 -11.41
C SER A 134 26.17 -2.52 -12.41
N LYS A 135 26.95 -3.56 -12.14
CA LYS A 135 27.84 -4.09 -13.18
C LYS A 135 26.93 -4.42 -14.36
N GLN A 136 27.08 -3.69 -15.44
CA GLN A 136 26.38 -4.03 -16.69
C GLN A 136 26.77 -5.47 -17.02
N GLN A 137 25.88 -6.39 -16.68
CA GLN A 137 26.06 -7.77 -17.13
C GLN A 137 25.85 -7.76 -18.64
N LYS A 138 26.84 -8.22 -19.36
CA LYS A 138 26.72 -8.36 -20.81
C LYS A 138 25.54 -9.27 -21.10
N LEU A 139 24.58 -8.75 -21.84
CA LEU A 139 23.44 -9.53 -22.31
C LEU A 139 23.98 -10.67 -23.19
N VAL A 140 23.64 -11.89 -22.84
CA VAL A 140 23.95 -13.06 -23.65
C VAL A 140 22.73 -13.38 -24.48
N MET A 141 22.83 -13.14 -25.79
CA MET A 141 21.76 -13.50 -26.73
C MET A 141 21.87 -15.00 -27.03
N ILE A 142 20.77 -15.70 -26.78
CA ILE A 142 20.65 -17.13 -27.07
C ILE A 142 20.01 -17.26 -28.45
N GLY A 143 20.77 -17.79 -29.37
CA GLY A 143 20.33 -18.08 -30.74
C GLY A 143 20.00 -19.56 -30.90
N GLY A 144 18.98 -19.88 -31.69
CA GLY A 144 18.61 -21.25 -32.06
C GLY A 144 17.52 -21.26 -33.09
N LYS A 145 17.45 -22.31 -33.90
CA LYS A 145 16.49 -22.45 -34.99
C LYS A 145 15.09 -22.81 -34.46
N ASP A 146 15.06 -23.55 -33.37
CA ASP A 146 13.85 -24.01 -32.69
C ASP A 146 13.89 -23.77 -31.17
N GLU A 147 12.78 -24.02 -30.50
CA GLU A 147 12.63 -23.77 -29.07
C GLU A 147 13.42 -24.78 -28.23
N GLU A 148 13.58 -26.02 -28.70
CA GLU A 148 14.31 -27.07 -27.99
C GLU A 148 15.82 -26.77 -27.97
N GLU A 149 16.37 -26.26 -29.07
CA GLU A 149 17.78 -25.86 -29.15
C GLU A 149 18.05 -24.67 -28.21
N LYS A 150 17.16 -23.68 -28.17
CA LYS A 150 17.25 -22.56 -27.21
C LYS A 150 17.19 -23.01 -25.77
N ALA A 151 16.26 -23.90 -25.44
CA ALA A 151 16.11 -24.44 -24.09
C ALA A 151 17.38 -25.20 -23.66
N THR A 152 17.95 -25.99 -24.54
CA THR A 152 19.18 -26.71 -24.27
C THR A 152 20.37 -25.78 -24.01
N GLN A 153 20.50 -24.71 -24.77
CA GLN A 153 21.56 -23.71 -24.57
C GLN A 153 21.39 -22.96 -23.25
N ILE A 154 20.15 -22.61 -22.85
CA ILE A 154 19.86 -22.00 -21.55
C ILE A 154 20.30 -22.95 -20.43
N LEU A 155 19.92 -24.20 -20.51
CA LEU A 155 20.24 -25.20 -19.51
C LEU A 155 21.74 -25.42 -19.35
N GLN A 156 22.50 -25.43 -20.45
CA GLN A 156 23.96 -25.49 -20.44
C GLN A 156 24.59 -24.26 -19.77
N LEU A 157 24.07 -23.04 -20.09
CA LEU A 157 24.55 -21.80 -19.48
C LEU A 157 24.30 -21.76 -17.97
N LEU A 158 23.14 -22.21 -17.52
CA LEU A 158 22.77 -22.26 -16.11
C LEU A 158 23.68 -23.26 -15.34
N LYS A 159 23.93 -24.44 -15.92
CA LYS A 159 24.91 -25.41 -15.35
C LYS A 159 26.30 -24.84 -15.28
N GLN A 160 26.75 -24.17 -16.33
CA GLN A 160 28.08 -23.55 -16.38
C GLN A 160 28.27 -22.44 -15.32
N LYS A 161 27.17 -21.73 -14.99
CA LYS A 161 27.17 -20.70 -13.95
C LYS A 161 26.85 -21.23 -12.53
N SER A 162 26.74 -22.53 -12.37
CA SER A 162 26.42 -23.20 -11.09
C SER A 162 25.15 -22.63 -10.43
N VAL A 163 24.15 -22.35 -11.25
CA VAL A 163 22.84 -21.88 -10.77
C VAL A 163 21.90 -23.07 -10.51
N ILE A 164 22.10 -24.14 -11.25
CA ILE A 164 21.41 -25.44 -11.09
C ILE A 164 22.42 -26.59 -11.28
#